data_1dee7e8b49ce1d5cb7e86bf3a57b71fd
#
_entry.id   1dee7e8b49ce1d5cb7e86bf3a57b71fd
#
_cell.length_a   1.000
_cell.length_b   1.000
_cell.length_c   1.000
_cell.angle_alpha   90.00
_cell.angle_beta   90.00
_cell.angle_gamma   90.00
#
_symmetry.space_group_name_H-M   'P 1'
#
loop_
_entity.id
_entity.type
_entity.pdbx_description
1 polymer ?
#
loop_
_entity_poly.entity_id
_entity_poly.type
_entity_poly.pdbx_seq_one_letter_code
_entity_poly.pdbx_strand_id
1 'polypeptide(L)'
;VLFRSPFLSTTIGRYGNRIAKGKFTLYGEEHELTINNGPNSLHGGPTGFHARVWDADQLAENIIQFNYISADGEEGFPGNLEVEMVYRLEEEENALVIEYRATTDKATVVNLTNHGFFNLAGISNPTPTIENNIVTINANFYTPIDEVSIPTGEIAKVEGTPMEIGRAH
;
A
#
# COMPACT_ATOMS: atom_id res chain seq x y z
N VAL A 1 -0.75 -15.36 19.75
CA VAL A 1 -1.27 -15.15 18.39
C VAL A 1 -0.08 -14.81 17.51
N LEU A 2 0.34 -15.71 16.65
CA LEU A 2 1.34 -15.43 15.63
C LEU A 2 0.68 -14.52 14.57
N PHE A 3 0.97 -13.25 14.61
CA PHE A 3 0.65 -12.35 13.51
C PHE A 3 1.41 -12.81 12.26
N ARG A 4 0.71 -13.45 11.34
CA ARG A 4 1.25 -13.86 10.05
C ARG A 4 0.75 -12.91 8.95
N SER A 5 0.82 -11.60 9.17
CA SER A 5 0.64 -10.68 8.06
C SER A 5 1.98 -10.57 7.32
N PRO A 6 2.07 -10.99 6.08
CA PRO A 6 3.30 -10.83 5.29
C PRO A 6 3.60 -9.36 4.99
N PHE A 7 2.64 -8.46 5.23
CA PHE A 7 2.71 -7.05 4.85
C PHE A 7 2.95 -6.09 6.03
N LEU A 8 3.20 -6.59 7.25
CA LEU A 8 3.33 -5.75 8.44
C LEU A 8 4.45 -4.73 8.29
N SER A 9 4.07 -3.45 8.22
CA SER A 9 4.98 -2.28 8.10
C SER A 9 5.93 -2.33 6.90
N THR A 10 5.56 -3.05 5.85
CA THR A 10 6.37 -3.16 4.63
C THR A 10 5.97 -2.13 3.57
N THR A 11 6.88 -1.89 2.64
CA THR A 11 6.56 -1.20 1.39
C THR A 11 5.83 -2.13 0.45
N ILE A 12 4.76 -1.64 -0.14
CA ILE A 12 3.92 -2.36 -1.08
C ILE A 12 4.13 -1.81 -2.49
N GLY A 13 4.36 -2.69 -3.42
CA GLY A 13 4.56 -2.42 -4.85
C GLY A 13 4.68 -3.72 -5.67
N ARG A 14 4.64 -3.61 -7.01
CA ARG A 14 4.51 -2.32 -7.75
C ARG A 14 3.13 -1.66 -7.56
N TYR A 15 2.07 -2.44 -7.31
CA TYR A 15 0.71 -1.93 -7.23
C TYR A 15 0.06 -2.34 -5.90
N GLY A 16 -0.18 -1.37 -5.05
CA GLY A 16 -0.88 -1.53 -3.78
C GLY A 16 -2.36 -1.82 -3.99
N ASN A 17 -2.92 -2.68 -3.11
CA ASN A 17 -4.27 -3.22 -3.22
C ASN A 17 -4.43 -4.16 -4.44
N ARG A 18 -5.63 -4.35 -4.98
CA ARG A 18 -5.95 -5.43 -5.93
C ARG A 18 -6.01 -4.97 -7.37
N ILE A 19 -5.59 -5.87 -8.26
CA ILE A 19 -5.89 -5.81 -9.69
C ILE A 19 -6.78 -7.01 -10.00
N ALA A 20 -7.98 -6.72 -10.49
CA ALA A 20 -9.00 -7.70 -10.79
C ALA A 20 -8.49 -8.77 -11.75
N LYS A 21 -8.67 -10.06 -11.40
CA LYS A 21 -8.24 -11.22 -12.20
C LYS A 21 -6.74 -11.21 -12.53
N GLY A 22 -5.94 -10.36 -11.87
CA GLY A 22 -4.54 -10.16 -12.19
C GLY A 22 -4.29 -9.67 -13.61
N LYS A 23 -5.19 -8.90 -14.20
CA LYS A 23 -5.07 -8.45 -15.59
C LYS A 23 -5.34 -6.96 -15.70
N PHE A 24 -4.58 -6.32 -16.58
CA PHE A 24 -4.86 -4.94 -17.02
C PHE A 24 -4.43 -4.76 -18.47
N THR A 25 -5.01 -3.75 -19.12
CA THR A 25 -4.64 -3.34 -20.47
C THR A 25 -3.96 -1.98 -20.43
N LEU A 26 -2.78 -1.89 -21.03
CA LEU A 26 -2.03 -0.66 -21.15
C LEU A 26 -1.64 -0.43 -22.60
N TYR A 27 -2.06 0.70 -23.19
CA TYR A 27 -1.86 1.04 -24.61
C TYR A 27 -2.30 -0.07 -25.60
N GLY A 28 -3.35 -0.83 -25.25
CA GLY A 28 -3.90 -1.88 -26.10
C GLY A 28 -3.23 -3.25 -25.93
N GLU A 29 -2.21 -3.38 -25.10
CA GLU A 29 -1.56 -4.63 -24.73
C GLU A 29 -2.10 -5.14 -23.39
N GLU A 30 -2.53 -6.40 -23.34
CA GLU A 30 -2.96 -7.06 -22.11
C GLU A 30 -1.75 -7.62 -21.35
N HIS A 31 -1.68 -7.33 -20.06
CA HIS A 31 -0.68 -7.85 -19.14
C HIS A 31 -1.34 -8.74 -18.09
N GLU A 32 -0.71 -9.89 -17.84
CA GLU A 32 -1.15 -10.84 -16.81
C GLU A 32 -0.17 -10.85 -15.63
N LEU A 33 -0.73 -10.70 -14.44
CA LEU A 33 0.02 -10.67 -13.18
C LEU A 33 -0.15 -11.98 -12.41
N THR A 34 0.79 -12.27 -11.53
CA THR A 34 0.68 -13.41 -10.60
C THR A 34 -0.51 -13.24 -9.66
N ILE A 35 -1.36 -14.27 -9.59
CA ILE A 35 -2.52 -14.34 -8.71
C ILE A 35 -2.07 -14.82 -7.32
N ASN A 36 -2.47 -14.09 -6.27
CA ASN A 36 -2.13 -14.43 -4.88
C ASN A 36 -3.25 -14.14 -3.85
N ASN A 37 -4.43 -13.72 -4.33
CA ASN A 37 -5.56 -13.42 -3.43
C ASN A 37 -6.90 -13.77 -4.11
N GLY A 38 -7.38 -15.00 -3.90
CA GLY A 38 -8.54 -15.50 -4.62
C GLY A 38 -8.31 -15.41 -6.14
N PRO A 39 -9.20 -14.73 -6.90
CA PRO A 39 -9.02 -14.58 -8.35
C PRO A 39 -8.11 -13.38 -8.72
N ASN A 40 -7.61 -12.62 -7.74
CA ASN A 40 -6.98 -11.33 -7.98
C ASN A 40 -5.46 -11.34 -7.70
N SER A 41 -4.75 -10.38 -8.26
CA SER A 41 -3.41 -10.00 -7.81
C SER A 41 -3.54 -8.98 -6.69
N LEU A 42 -2.81 -9.16 -5.58
CA LEU A 42 -2.81 -8.30 -4.40
C LEU A 42 -1.39 -7.84 -4.09
N HIS A 43 -1.23 -6.55 -3.86
CA HIS A 43 -0.02 -5.94 -3.32
C HIS A 43 1.26 -6.26 -4.12
N GLY A 44 1.14 -6.36 -5.44
CA GLY A 44 2.27 -6.61 -6.34
C GLY A 44 2.67 -8.08 -6.46
N GLY A 45 1.78 -9.02 -6.02
CA GLY A 45 2.01 -10.46 -6.14
C GLY A 45 2.65 -11.11 -4.90
N PRO A 46 2.85 -12.44 -4.91
CA PRO A 46 3.36 -13.19 -3.76
C PRO A 46 4.79 -12.81 -3.37
N THR A 47 5.60 -12.36 -4.30
CA THR A 47 6.98 -11.90 -4.09
C THR A 47 7.16 -10.43 -4.51
N GLY A 48 6.14 -9.60 -4.25
CA GLY A 48 6.21 -8.15 -4.47
C GLY A 48 7.22 -7.43 -3.57
N PHE A 49 7.18 -6.14 -3.50
CA PHE A 49 8.18 -5.30 -2.82
C PHE A 49 8.38 -5.62 -1.34
N HIS A 50 7.35 -6.11 -0.66
CA HIS A 50 7.37 -6.56 0.73
C HIS A 50 8.30 -7.77 0.98
N ALA A 51 8.60 -8.54 -0.07
CA ALA A 51 9.42 -9.75 0.00
C ALA A 51 10.81 -9.57 -0.64
N ARG A 52 11.18 -8.34 -1.01
CA ARG A 52 12.46 -8.03 -1.64
C ARG A 52 13.46 -7.48 -0.63
N VAL A 53 14.73 -7.70 -0.92
CA VAL A 53 15.83 -7.03 -0.23
C VAL A 53 16.11 -5.72 -0.95
N TRP A 54 16.15 -4.63 -0.19
CA TRP A 54 16.43 -3.29 -0.68
C TRP A 54 17.84 -2.87 -0.26
N ASP A 55 18.54 -2.17 -1.12
CA ASP A 55 19.77 -1.49 -0.75
C ASP A 55 19.43 -0.28 0.11
N ALA A 56 20.17 -0.09 1.20
CA ALA A 56 19.87 0.95 2.18
C ALA A 56 21.07 1.85 2.44
N ASP A 57 20.85 3.17 2.37
CA ASP A 57 21.84 4.21 2.63
C ASP A 57 21.31 5.15 3.73
N GLN A 58 22.07 5.30 4.82
CA GLN A 58 21.76 6.29 5.84
C GLN A 58 22.33 7.64 5.42
N LEU A 59 21.44 8.57 5.01
CA LEU A 59 21.83 9.89 4.50
C LEU A 59 22.09 10.91 5.63
N ALA A 60 21.39 10.77 6.76
CA ALA A 60 21.56 11.56 7.97
C ALA A 60 21.11 10.74 9.18
N GLU A 61 21.25 11.28 10.40
CA GLU A 61 20.84 10.62 11.64
C GLU A 61 19.34 10.22 11.62
N ASN A 62 18.52 11.08 11.03
CA ASN A 62 17.06 10.92 10.94
C ASN A 62 16.55 10.61 9.53
N ILE A 63 17.44 10.30 8.56
CA ILE A 63 17.08 10.04 7.16
C ILE A 63 17.72 8.74 6.67
N ILE A 64 16.90 7.83 6.16
CA ILE A 64 17.35 6.61 5.48
C ILE A 64 16.70 6.51 4.10
N GLN A 65 17.48 6.17 3.10
CA GLN A 65 17.04 5.92 1.72
C GLN A 65 17.15 4.43 1.43
N PHE A 66 16.13 3.91 0.75
CA PHE A 66 16.10 2.55 0.22
C PHE A 66 15.97 2.60 -1.29
N ASN A 67 16.72 1.73 -1.98
CA ASN A 67 16.70 1.63 -3.42
C ASN A 67 16.39 0.19 -3.84
N TYR A 68 15.58 0.03 -4.88
CA TYR A 68 15.27 -1.26 -5.46
C TYR A 68 15.02 -1.13 -6.97
N ILE A 69 15.54 -2.08 -7.74
CA ILE A 69 15.26 -2.23 -9.17
C ILE A 69 14.38 -3.46 -9.37
N SER A 70 13.12 -3.23 -9.72
CA SER A 70 12.19 -4.27 -10.09
C SER A 70 12.33 -4.54 -11.59
N ALA A 71 12.79 -5.74 -11.95
CA ALA A 71 13.09 -6.09 -13.34
C ALA A 71 11.82 -6.21 -14.20
N ASP A 72 11.98 -6.00 -15.52
CA ASP A 72 10.94 -6.26 -16.53
C ASP A 72 10.38 -7.67 -16.36
N GLY A 73 9.06 -7.81 -16.25
CA GLY A 73 8.36 -9.08 -16.05
C GLY A 73 8.27 -9.55 -14.59
N GLU A 74 8.82 -8.83 -13.62
CA GLU A 74 8.66 -9.18 -12.20
C GLU A 74 7.17 -9.18 -11.83
N GLU A 75 6.67 -10.33 -11.31
CA GLU A 75 5.26 -10.60 -11.00
C GLU A 75 4.29 -10.35 -12.18
N GLY A 76 4.82 -10.26 -13.41
CA GLY A 76 4.09 -9.98 -14.64
C GLY A 76 4.01 -8.50 -15.04
N PHE A 77 4.60 -7.60 -14.26
CA PHE A 77 4.61 -6.16 -14.58
C PHE A 77 5.64 -5.84 -15.67
N PRO A 78 5.26 -5.05 -16.70
CA PRO A 78 6.18 -4.66 -17.76
C PRO A 78 7.18 -3.57 -17.32
N GLY A 79 8.34 -3.58 -17.93
CA GLY A 79 9.41 -2.59 -17.78
C GLY A 79 10.27 -2.78 -16.53
N ASN A 80 11.50 -2.29 -16.59
CA ASN A 80 12.33 -2.12 -15.41
C ASN A 80 11.84 -0.89 -14.64
N LEU A 81 11.62 -1.03 -13.34
CA LEU A 81 11.18 0.05 -12.46
C LEU A 81 12.27 0.27 -11.39
N GLU A 82 12.93 1.42 -11.46
CA GLU A 82 13.83 1.88 -10.40
C GLU A 82 13.02 2.63 -9.36
N VAL A 83 13.12 2.23 -8.10
CA VAL A 83 12.38 2.82 -6.98
C VAL A 83 13.34 3.30 -5.92
N GLU A 84 13.17 4.57 -5.54
CA GLU A 84 13.78 5.20 -4.39
C GLU A 84 12.69 5.46 -3.35
N MET A 85 12.97 5.12 -2.10
CA MET A 85 12.09 5.38 -0.98
C MET A 85 12.88 6.02 0.16
N VAL A 86 12.45 7.17 0.62
CA VAL A 86 13.10 7.90 1.73
C VAL A 86 12.19 7.93 2.94
N TYR A 87 12.72 7.51 4.08
CA TYR A 87 12.13 7.71 5.39
C TYR A 87 12.84 8.85 6.08
N ARG A 88 12.07 9.81 6.60
CA ARG A 88 12.60 10.93 7.37
C ARG A 88 11.77 11.16 8.62
N LEU A 89 12.45 11.25 9.76
CA LEU A 89 11.84 11.66 11.01
C LEU A 89 11.93 13.19 11.15
N GLU A 90 10.78 13.83 11.33
CA GLU A 90 10.66 15.27 11.61
C GLU A 90 10.43 15.42 13.12
N GLU A 91 11.50 15.67 13.86
CA GLU A 91 11.46 15.68 15.33
C GLU A 91 10.60 16.81 15.89
N GLU A 92 10.67 18.01 15.30
CA GLU A 92 9.89 19.17 15.73
C GLU A 92 8.39 18.98 15.53
N GLU A 93 8.00 18.24 14.47
CA GLU A 93 6.61 17.96 14.12
C GLU A 93 6.14 16.61 14.65
N ASN A 94 7.04 15.80 15.22
CA ASN A 94 6.78 14.42 15.64
C ASN A 94 6.15 13.61 14.51
N ALA A 95 6.71 13.74 13.31
CA ALA A 95 6.18 13.12 12.08
C ALA A 95 7.18 12.16 11.46
N LEU A 96 6.66 11.08 10.84
CA LEU A 96 7.40 10.21 9.93
C LEU A 96 6.96 10.53 8.50
N VAL A 97 7.88 11.02 7.71
CA VAL A 97 7.66 11.28 6.28
C VAL A 97 8.20 10.10 5.47
N ILE A 98 7.40 9.60 4.54
CA ILE A 98 7.79 8.54 3.61
C ILE A 98 7.56 9.06 2.20
N GLU A 99 8.65 9.21 1.45
CA GLU A 99 8.62 9.72 0.08
C GLU A 99 8.99 8.60 -0.89
N TYR A 100 8.28 8.51 -2.01
CA TYR A 100 8.56 7.55 -3.07
C TYR A 100 8.87 8.29 -4.37
N ARG A 101 9.90 7.83 -5.06
CA ARG A 101 10.23 8.22 -6.44
C ARG A 101 10.43 6.97 -7.26
N ALA A 102 9.90 6.96 -8.48
CA ALA A 102 10.09 5.85 -9.39
C ALA A 102 10.32 6.33 -10.82
N THR A 103 11.20 5.63 -11.53
CA THR A 103 11.46 5.81 -12.96
C THR A 103 11.39 4.47 -13.67
N THR A 104 11.02 4.48 -14.95
CA THR A 104 10.86 3.24 -15.73
C THR A 104 11.29 3.43 -17.19
N ASP A 105 11.73 2.35 -17.81
CA ASP A 105 12.11 2.30 -19.24
C ASP A 105 10.95 1.93 -20.17
N LYS A 106 9.82 1.43 -19.62
CA LYS A 106 8.61 1.11 -20.38
C LYS A 106 7.37 1.57 -19.62
N ALA A 107 6.28 1.75 -20.33
CA ALA A 107 4.98 1.99 -19.70
C ALA A 107 4.61 0.84 -18.73
N THR A 108 4.25 1.19 -17.51
CA THR A 108 3.85 0.25 -16.47
C THR A 108 2.84 0.91 -15.53
N VAL A 109 2.22 0.12 -14.65
CA VAL A 109 1.34 0.64 -13.60
C VAL A 109 2.08 0.68 -12.27
N VAL A 110 1.95 1.80 -11.54
CA VAL A 110 2.62 2.01 -10.25
C VAL A 110 1.63 2.61 -9.26
N ASN A 111 1.54 2.00 -8.07
CA ASN A 111 0.79 2.50 -6.93
C ASN A 111 1.48 2.06 -5.64
N LEU A 112 2.46 2.83 -5.19
CA LEU A 112 3.26 2.51 -4.01
C LEU A 112 2.56 2.95 -2.74
N THR A 113 2.68 2.15 -1.67
CA THR A 113 2.18 2.51 -0.35
C THR A 113 2.99 1.85 0.76
N ASN A 114 2.84 2.34 1.98
CA ASN A 114 3.33 1.71 3.19
C ASN A 114 2.18 0.99 3.91
N HIS A 115 2.42 -0.23 4.35
CA HIS A 115 1.43 -1.04 5.06
C HIS A 115 1.64 -0.98 6.58
N GLY A 116 1.83 0.23 7.10
CA GLY A 116 2.00 0.48 8.53
C GLY A 116 0.74 0.12 9.32
N PHE A 117 0.94 -0.53 10.47
CA PHE A 117 -0.10 -0.82 11.45
C PHE A 117 0.24 -0.06 12.73
N PHE A 118 -0.49 1.01 13.00
CA PHE A 118 -0.24 1.85 14.17
C PHE A 118 -1.08 1.40 15.35
N ASN A 119 -0.43 1.14 16.49
CA ASN A 119 -1.08 0.85 17.76
C ASN A 119 -0.99 2.08 18.67
N LEU A 120 -2.00 2.95 18.61
CA LEU A 120 -2.02 4.19 19.38
C LEU A 120 -2.19 3.98 20.90
N ALA A 121 -2.68 2.80 21.30
CA ALA A 121 -2.82 2.45 22.71
C ALA A 121 -1.51 1.95 23.36
N GLY A 122 -0.45 1.71 22.54
CA GLY A 122 0.82 1.18 23.00
C GLY A 122 0.78 -0.30 23.38
N ILE A 123 1.95 -0.88 23.62
CA ILE A 123 2.11 -2.31 23.92
C ILE A 123 1.79 -2.67 25.38
N SER A 124 1.76 -1.66 26.27
CA SER A 124 1.48 -1.86 27.70
C SER A 124 -0.02 -1.84 28.03
N ASN A 125 -0.88 -1.68 27.01
CA ASN A 125 -2.32 -1.69 27.23
C ASN A 125 -2.80 -3.13 27.55
N PRO A 126 -3.40 -3.37 28.72
CA PRO A 126 -3.92 -4.69 29.08
C PRO A 126 -5.12 -5.12 28.25
N THR A 127 -5.78 -4.20 27.56
CA THR A 127 -6.93 -4.45 26.67
C THR A 127 -6.59 -3.99 25.25
N PRO A 128 -5.92 -4.84 24.45
CA PRO A 128 -5.49 -4.47 23.11
C PRO A 128 -6.69 -4.40 22.14
N THR A 129 -7.42 -3.29 22.18
CA THR A 129 -8.53 -2.99 21.27
C THR A 129 -8.30 -1.66 20.57
N ILE A 130 -8.80 -1.54 19.34
CA ILE A 130 -8.84 -0.29 18.58
C ILE A 130 -10.16 0.47 18.77
N GLU A 131 -11.13 -0.09 19.52
CA GLU A 131 -12.50 0.45 19.65
C GLU A 131 -12.53 1.86 20.26
N ASN A 132 -11.51 2.23 21.02
CA ASN A 132 -11.37 3.58 21.62
C ASN A 132 -10.65 4.58 20.71
N ASN A 133 -10.22 4.17 19.52
CA ASN A 133 -9.57 5.07 18.58
C ASN A 133 -10.62 5.88 17.82
N ILE A 134 -10.33 7.16 17.63
CA ILE A 134 -11.16 8.05 16.83
C ILE A 134 -10.49 8.18 15.46
N VAL A 135 -11.24 7.88 14.39
CA VAL A 135 -10.79 8.05 13.01
C VAL A 135 -11.57 9.18 12.39
N THR A 136 -10.87 10.16 11.84
CA THR A 136 -11.47 11.26 11.08
C THR A 136 -10.97 11.19 9.64
N ILE A 137 -11.89 11.15 8.68
CA ILE A 137 -11.57 11.12 7.25
C ILE A 137 -12.31 12.28 6.56
N ASN A 138 -11.55 13.17 5.94
CA ASN A 138 -12.13 14.31 5.20
C ASN A 138 -12.65 13.87 3.83
N ALA A 139 -13.67 13.04 3.82
CA ALA A 139 -14.31 12.52 2.61
C ALA A 139 -15.83 12.41 2.81
N ASN A 140 -16.59 12.79 1.80
CA ASN A 140 -18.06 12.66 1.76
C ASN A 140 -18.51 11.46 0.93
N PHE A 141 -17.58 10.80 0.25
CA PHE A 141 -17.80 9.67 -0.64
C PHE A 141 -16.77 8.58 -0.40
N TYR A 142 -17.14 7.37 -0.76
CA TYR A 142 -16.25 6.22 -0.77
C TYR A 142 -16.49 5.37 -2.03
N THR A 143 -15.58 4.46 -2.32
CA THR A 143 -15.68 3.50 -3.43
C THR A 143 -16.10 2.14 -2.89
N PRO A 144 -17.35 1.70 -3.10
CA PRO A 144 -17.82 0.37 -2.71
C PRO A 144 -16.99 -0.73 -3.42
N ILE A 145 -16.85 -1.86 -2.74
CA ILE A 145 -16.17 -3.04 -3.27
C ILE A 145 -17.16 -4.20 -3.41
N ASP A 146 -16.87 -5.12 -4.35
CA ASP A 146 -17.59 -6.37 -4.52
C ASP A 146 -17.15 -7.45 -3.51
N GLU A 147 -17.70 -8.65 -3.64
CA GLU A 147 -17.44 -9.81 -2.76
C GLU A 147 -15.97 -10.27 -2.77
N VAL A 148 -15.21 -9.94 -3.82
CA VAL A 148 -13.78 -10.24 -3.93
C VAL A 148 -12.90 -8.99 -3.70
N SER A 149 -13.49 -7.95 -3.11
CA SER A 149 -12.84 -6.70 -2.71
C SER A 149 -12.28 -5.87 -3.88
N ILE A 150 -12.93 -5.93 -5.03
CA ILE A 150 -12.64 -5.07 -6.18
C ILE A 150 -13.61 -3.88 -6.17
N PRO A 151 -13.12 -2.63 -6.36
CA PRO A 151 -13.99 -1.47 -6.51
C PRO A 151 -15.00 -1.66 -7.65
N THR A 152 -16.28 -1.39 -7.37
CA THR A 152 -17.37 -1.57 -8.34
C THR A 152 -17.41 -0.48 -9.42
N GLY A 153 -16.66 0.60 -9.24
CA GLY A 153 -16.70 1.81 -10.07
C GLY A 153 -17.74 2.84 -9.60
N GLU A 154 -18.57 2.50 -8.62
CA GLU A 154 -19.47 3.44 -7.97
C GLU A 154 -18.71 4.40 -7.05
N ILE A 155 -19.18 5.64 -6.96
CA ILE A 155 -18.78 6.62 -5.94
C ILE A 155 -20.00 6.88 -5.08
N ALA A 156 -20.09 6.19 -3.93
CA ALA A 156 -21.23 6.25 -3.02
C ALA A 156 -21.03 7.31 -1.93
N LYS A 157 -22.12 7.91 -1.48
CA LYS A 157 -22.09 8.82 -0.32
C LYS A 157 -21.84 8.03 0.96
N VAL A 158 -21.08 8.60 1.90
CA VAL A 158 -20.87 8.01 3.22
C VAL A 158 -22.09 8.20 4.15
N GLU A 159 -22.93 9.22 3.89
CA GLU A 159 -24.07 9.59 4.71
C GLU A 159 -25.04 8.40 4.93
N GLY A 160 -25.35 8.11 6.20
CA GLY A 160 -26.24 7.01 6.59
C GLY A 160 -25.63 5.61 6.45
N THR A 161 -24.33 5.49 6.22
CA THR A 161 -23.61 4.22 6.09
C THR A 161 -22.58 4.05 7.22
N PRO A 162 -22.07 2.82 7.48
CA PRO A 162 -20.95 2.60 8.40
C PRO A 162 -19.65 3.32 8.00
N MET A 163 -19.59 3.84 6.77
CA MET A 163 -18.45 4.63 6.26
C MET A 163 -18.56 6.12 6.62
N GLU A 164 -19.60 6.54 7.29
CA GLU A 164 -19.74 7.89 7.84
C GLU A 164 -18.84 8.07 9.08
N ILE A 165 -17.52 7.92 8.84
CA ILE A 165 -16.47 8.02 9.85
C ILE A 165 -16.10 9.50 10.01
N GLY A 166 -16.13 10.02 11.27
CA GLY A 166 -15.59 11.33 11.59
C GLY A 166 -16.55 12.51 11.57
N ARG A 167 -17.85 12.28 11.51
CA ARG A 167 -18.80 13.28 12.02
C ARG A 167 -19.02 13.01 13.52
N ALA A 168 -18.38 13.82 14.37
CA ALA A 168 -18.74 13.89 15.78
C ALA A 168 -20.20 14.36 15.86
N HIS A 169 -21.06 13.54 16.41
CA HIS A 169 -22.41 13.93 16.86
C HIS A 169 -22.34 14.41 18.30
#